data_f29dc694abc5b678e36cf67377620c79
#
_entry.id   f29dc694abc5b678e36cf67377620c79
#
_cell.length_a   1.000
_cell.length_b   1.000
_cell.length_c   1.000
_cell.angle_alpha   90.00
_cell.angle_beta   90.00
_cell.angle_gamma   90.00
#
_symmetry.space_group_name_H-M   'P 1'
#
loop_
_entity.id
_entity.type
_entity.pdbx_description
1 polymer ?
#
loop_
_entity_poly.entity_id
_entity_poly.type
_entity_poly.pdbx_seq_one_letter_code
_entity_poly.pdbx_strand_id
1 'polypeptide(L)'
;MTHIRRGSPPKSDPGFAVTHALVLAAHPMKDSFNAALHTRVVDTLTDRGWSVDDCDLYAENFDPVLSDAERRGYHDVPENRSPVESYVERLEAAEALVMVFPVWNFGYPAMLKGFLDRVFLPGVSFRLEDGKVKPNLTQIRRLAAVTTYGGTRLRAMLVGDPPRKCVTRAVWHVCRPRKTRYLALYDMNRATADDRAGFLSKVGREMKDL
;
A
#
# COMPACT_ATOMS: atom_id res chain seq x y z
N MET A 1 14.30 51.03 34.01
CA MET A 1 13.48 49.81 34.06
C MET A 1 12.83 49.63 32.69
N THR A 2 13.40 48.74 31.89
CA THR A 2 13.04 48.54 30.47
C THR A 2 12.08 47.36 30.38
N HIS A 3 10.81 47.60 30.00
CA HIS A 3 9.79 46.58 29.83
C HIS A 3 10.07 45.80 28.55
N ILE A 4 10.49 44.55 28.67
CA ILE A 4 10.57 43.56 27.55
C ILE A 4 9.15 43.08 27.27
N ARG A 5 8.57 43.49 26.13
CA ARG A 5 7.32 42.90 25.58
C ARG A 5 7.61 41.45 25.19
N ARG A 6 6.98 40.50 25.87
CA ARG A 6 6.92 39.11 25.44
C ARG A 6 6.05 39.05 24.18
N GLY A 7 6.65 38.72 23.07
CA GLY A 7 5.93 38.42 21.84
C GLY A 7 5.03 37.19 22.03
N SER A 8 3.78 37.30 21.58
CA SER A 8 2.85 36.17 21.54
C SER A 8 3.41 35.06 20.65
N PRO A 9 3.20 33.77 20.99
CA PRO A 9 3.62 32.68 20.13
C PRO A 9 2.90 32.78 18.78
N PRO A 10 3.55 32.34 17.67
CA PRO A 10 2.92 32.36 16.36
C PRO A 10 1.65 31.51 16.41
N LYS A 11 0.55 32.06 15.87
CA LYS A 11 -0.70 31.33 15.68
C LYS A 11 -0.38 30.15 14.76
N SER A 12 -0.66 28.92 15.23
CA SER A 12 -0.67 27.73 14.39
C SER A 12 -1.60 27.96 13.22
N ASP A 13 -1.08 27.83 12.00
CA ASP A 13 -1.87 27.80 10.77
C ASP A 13 -3.00 26.77 10.89
N PRO A 14 -4.20 27.00 10.34
CA PRO A 14 -5.27 26.00 10.32
C PRO A 14 -4.79 24.83 9.47
N GLY A 15 -4.42 23.73 10.15
CA GLY A 15 -3.64 22.62 9.65
C GLY A 15 -4.17 22.07 8.34
N PHE A 16 -3.29 21.99 7.36
CA PHE A 16 -3.41 20.97 6.32
C PHE A 16 -3.50 19.62 7.03
N ALA A 17 -4.64 18.95 6.91
CA ALA A 17 -4.82 17.62 7.48
C ALA A 17 -3.68 16.74 6.93
N VAL A 18 -2.85 16.24 7.83
CA VAL A 18 -1.71 15.38 7.46
C VAL A 18 -2.27 14.12 6.85
N THR A 19 -1.97 13.83 5.59
CA THR A 19 -2.41 12.59 4.94
C THR A 19 -1.76 11.41 5.64
N HIS A 20 -2.58 10.46 6.08
CA HIS A 20 -2.11 9.20 6.66
C HIS A 20 -1.97 8.14 5.58
N ALA A 21 -0.76 7.63 5.38
CA ALA A 21 -0.44 6.63 4.37
C ALA A 21 -0.08 5.29 5.01
N LEU A 22 -0.76 4.22 4.61
CA LEU A 22 -0.34 2.85 4.87
C LEU A 22 0.55 2.37 3.72
N VAL A 23 1.79 2.01 4.04
CA VAL A 23 2.76 1.44 3.09
C VAL A 23 2.93 -0.05 3.39
N LEU A 24 2.37 -0.90 2.52
CA LEU A 24 2.50 -2.36 2.61
C LEU A 24 3.74 -2.83 1.85
N ALA A 25 4.73 -3.37 2.54
CA ALA A 25 5.91 -3.95 1.94
C ALA A 25 5.91 -5.47 2.08
N ALA A 26 6.30 -6.17 1.00
CA ALA A 26 6.28 -7.63 0.96
C ALA A 26 7.53 -8.20 0.26
N HIS A 27 8.70 -8.12 0.92
CA HIS A 27 9.93 -8.75 0.46
C HIS A 27 10.77 -9.26 1.64
N PRO A 28 11.24 -10.54 1.63
CA PRO A 28 11.95 -11.11 2.78
C PRO A 28 13.38 -10.58 2.96
N MET A 29 14.02 -10.07 1.90
CA MET A 29 15.43 -9.65 1.94
C MET A 29 15.52 -8.12 2.08
N LYS A 30 16.15 -7.66 3.15
CA LYS A 30 16.34 -6.24 3.45
C LYS A 30 17.36 -5.53 2.55
N ASP A 31 18.23 -6.27 1.88
CA ASP A 31 19.25 -5.79 0.93
C ASP A 31 18.80 -5.91 -0.54
N SER A 32 17.52 -6.21 -0.78
CA SER A 32 16.96 -6.32 -2.12
C SER A 32 16.70 -4.95 -2.76
N PHE A 33 16.61 -4.90 -4.08
CA PHE A 33 16.17 -3.69 -4.78
C PHE A 33 14.74 -3.30 -4.40
N ASN A 34 13.89 -4.28 -4.07
CA ASN A 34 12.53 -4.01 -3.60
C ASN A 34 12.54 -3.31 -2.23
N ALA A 35 13.46 -3.69 -1.33
CA ALA A 35 13.66 -2.98 -0.07
C ALA A 35 14.15 -1.53 -0.28
N ALA A 36 15.03 -1.28 -1.25
CA ALA A 36 15.43 0.08 -1.62
C ALA A 36 14.25 0.91 -2.17
N LEU A 37 13.34 0.28 -2.92
CA LEU A 37 12.09 0.93 -3.38
C LEU A 37 11.16 1.23 -2.21
N HIS A 38 11.03 0.33 -1.25
CA HIS A 38 10.26 0.51 -0.03
C HIS A 38 10.77 1.72 0.77
N THR A 39 12.07 1.75 1.09
CA THR A 39 12.71 2.89 1.76
C THR A 39 12.46 4.19 0.98
N ARG A 40 12.63 4.19 -0.35
CA ARG A 40 12.37 5.38 -1.19
C ARG A 40 10.95 5.89 -1.08
N VAL A 41 9.97 5.00 -1.01
CA VAL A 41 8.55 5.36 -0.84
C VAL A 41 8.33 5.99 0.53
N VAL A 42 8.76 5.32 1.60
CA VAL A 42 8.59 5.79 2.99
C VAL A 42 9.25 7.16 3.18
N ASP A 43 10.52 7.30 2.81
CA ASP A 43 11.27 8.57 2.93
C ASP A 43 10.57 9.69 2.17
N THR A 44 10.16 9.43 0.91
CA THR A 44 9.54 10.47 0.08
C THR A 44 8.20 10.95 0.64
N LEU A 45 7.38 10.05 1.19
CA LEU A 45 6.10 10.43 1.79
C LEU A 45 6.30 11.16 3.13
N THR A 46 7.27 10.72 3.93
CA THR A 46 7.66 11.36 5.20
C THR A 46 8.22 12.77 4.95
N ASP A 47 9.12 12.93 3.98
CA ASP A 47 9.67 14.24 3.58
C ASP A 47 8.59 15.20 3.08
N ARG A 48 7.49 14.66 2.58
CA ARG A 48 6.31 15.41 2.16
C ARG A 48 5.43 15.85 3.34
N GLY A 49 5.75 15.43 4.55
CA GLY A 49 4.99 15.74 5.77
C GLY A 49 3.77 14.82 5.97
N TRP A 50 3.72 13.65 5.32
CA TRP A 50 2.68 12.66 5.56
C TRP A 50 2.99 11.83 6.81
N SER A 51 1.95 11.41 7.53
CA SER A 51 2.08 10.36 8.53
C SER A 51 2.15 9.02 7.82
N VAL A 52 3.29 8.33 7.95
CA VAL A 52 3.52 7.05 7.27
C VAL A 52 3.43 5.92 8.29
N ASP A 53 2.49 5.02 8.09
CA ASP A 53 2.41 3.73 8.75
C ASP A 53 3.14 2.71 7.87
N ASP A 54 4.36 2.36 8.26
CA ASP A 54 5.23 1.42 7.56
C ASP A 54 4.92 -0.02 7.98
N CYS A 55 4.23 -0.76 7.11
CA CYS A 55 3.80 -2.12 7.33
C CYS A 55 4.65 -3.10 6.51
N ASP A 56 5.83 -3.43 7.02
CA ASP A 56 6.65 -4.50 6.46
C ASP A 56 6.14 -5.86 6.95
N LEU A 57 5.38 -6.55 6.10
CA LEU A 57 4.71 -7.81 6.43
C LEU A 57 5.67 -8.93 6.85
N TYR A 58 6.93 -8.92 6.36
CA TYR A 58 7.94 -9.89 6.80
C TYR A 58 8.56 -9.50 8.13
N ALA A 59 8.83 -8.23 8.36
CA ALA A 59 9.38 -7.76 9.63
C ALA A 59 8.38 -7.93 10.78
N GLU A 60 7.10 -7.77 10.49
CA GLU A 60 6.00 -7.95 11.46
C GLU A 60 5.60 -9.42 11.65
N ASN A 61 6.21 -10.36 10.90
CA ASN A 61 5.86 -11.79 10.91
C ASN A 61 4.36 -12.02 10.65
N PHE A 62 3.77 -11.26 9.72
CA PHE A 62 2.37 -11.45 9.35
C PHE A 62 2.14 -12.89 8.87
N ASP A 63 1.14 -13.57 9.43
CA ASP A 63 0.74 -14.89 8.92
C ASP A 63 -0.15 -14.73 7.69
N PRO A 64 0.28 -15.17 6.48
CA PRO A 64 -0.51 -15.03 5.26
C PRO A 64 -1.59 -16.11 5.09
N VAL A 65 -1.64 -17.10 5.97
CA VAL A 65 -2.51 -18.28 5.79
C VAL A 65 -3.87 -18.04 6.42
N LEU A 66 -4.91 -18.00 5.57
CA LEU A 66 -6.29 -17.99 6.03
C LEU A 66 -6.65 -19.35 6.65
N SER A 67 -6.93 -19.36 7.95
CA SER A 67 -7.27 -20.58 8.68
C SER A 67 -8.68 -21.10 8.37
N ASP A 68 -8.96 -22.37 8.70
CA ASP A 68 -10.32 -22.95 8.62
C ASP A 68 -11.32 -22.16 9.44
N ALA A 69 -10.95 -21.75 10.66
CA ALA A 69 -11.82 -20.98 11.54
C ALA A 69 -12.16 -19.59 10.95
N GLU A 70 -11.16 -18.86 10.44
CA GLU A 70 -11.37 -17.59 9.76
C GLU A 70 -12.24 -17.76 8.51
N ARG A 71 -12.03 -18.84 7.74
CA ARG A 71 -12.86 -19.10 6.55
C ARG A 71 -14.30 -19.42 6.89
N ARG A 72 -14.57 -20.13 7.99
CA ARG A 72 -15.94 -20.41 8.46
C ARG A 72 -16.64 -19.15 8.91
N GLY A 73 -15.96 -18.30 9.71
CA GLY A 73 -16.48 -17.02 10.21
C GLY A 73 -16.36 -15.86 9.24
N TYR A 74 -15.98 -16.09 7.96
CA TYR A 74 -15.67 -15.01 7.01
C TYR A 74 -16.78 -13.98 6.83
N HIS A 75 -18.03 -14.38 6.96
CA HIS A 75 -19.20 -13.51 6.82
C HIS A 75 -19.82 -13.05 8.15
N ASP A 76 -19.23 -13.42 9.28
CA ASP A 76 -19.72 -13.06 10.62
C ASP A 76 -19.17 -11.67 10.98
N VAL A 77 -19.83 -10.64 10.45
CA VAL A 77 -19.44 -9.22 10.63
C VAL A 77 -20.10 -8.69 11.92
N PRO A 78 -19.34 -8.03 12.83
CA PRO A 78 -17.95 -7.58 12.70
C PRO A 78 -16.88 -8.58 13.25
N GLU A 79 -17.27 -9.71 13.76
CA GLU A 79 -16.40 -10.66 14.49
C GLU A 79 -15.30 -11.25 13.61
N ASN A 80 -15.53 -11.33 12.30
CA ASN A 80 -14.61 -11.85 11.28
C ASN A 80 -13.24 -11.14 11.24
N ARG A 81 -13.15 -9.92 11.75
CA ARG A 81 -11.92 -9.12 11.74
C ARG A 81 -10.99 -9.40 12.92
N SER A 82 -11.51 -10.03 14.01
CA SER A 82 -10.77 -10.23 15.26
C SER A 82 -9.36 -10.79 15.11
N PRO A 83 -9.09 -11.79 14.23
CA PRO A 83 -7.74 -12.34 14.08
C PRO A 83 -6.72 -11.37 13.45
N VAL A 84 -7.19 -10.32 12.78
CA VAL A 84 -6.38 -9.33 12.04
C VAL A 84 -6.77 -7.89 12.39
N GLU A 85 -7.38 -7.69 13.54
CA GLU A 85 -7.95 -6.39 13.97
C GLU A 85 -6.96 -5.24 13.82
N SER A 86 -5.71 -5.40 14.29
CA SER A 86 -4.70 -4.36 14.23
C SER A 86 -4.37 -3.92 12.79
N TYR A 87 -4.39 -4.85 11.84
CA TYR A 87 -4.17 -4.53 10.42
C TYR A 87 -5.40 -3.88 9.77
N VAL A 88 -6.59 -4.28 10.21
CA VAL A 88 -7.85 -3.65 9.77
C VAL A 88 -7.90 -2.19 10.23
N GLU A 89 -7.58 -1.90 11.50
CA GLU A 89 -7.54 -0.55 12.05
C GLU A 89 -6.55 0.35 11.25
N ARG A 90 -5.37 -0.15 10.93
CA ARG A 90 -4.38 0.55 10.11
C ARG A 90 -4.91 0.85 8.69
N LEU A 91 -5.60 -0.12 8.08
CA LEU A 91 -6.20 0.04 6.76
C LEU A 91 -7.35 1.05 6.77
N GLU A 92 -8.19 1.03 7.80
CA GLU A 92 -9.32 1.96 7.97
C GLU A 92 -8.86 3.39 8.27
N ALA A 93 -7.73 3.55 8.98
CA ALA A 93 -7.14 4.85 9.27
C ALA A 93 -6.48 5.50 8.03
N ALA A 94 -6.12 4.70 7.00
CA ALA A 94 -5.36 5.17 5.86
C ALA A 94 -6.19 6.00 4.87
N GLU A 95 -5.65 7.14 4.43
CA GLU A 95 -6.15 7.95 3.30
C GLU A 95 -5.39 7.68 2.00
N ALA A 96 -4.21 7.07 2.11
CA ALA A 96 -3.40 6.59 1.00
C ALA A 96 -2.93 5.16 1.26
N LEU A 97 -3.00 4.31 0.24
CA LEU A 97 -2.49 2.94 0.28
C LEU A 97 -1.39 2.79 -0.78
N VAL A 98 -0.19 2.44 -0.33
CA VAL A 98 0.94 2.18 -1.22
C VAL A 98 1.42 0.75 -1.00
N MET A 99 1.49 -0.04 -2.06
CA MET A 99 1.96 -1.42 -2.01
C MET A 99 3.32 -1.53 -2.70
N VAL A 100 4.33 -2.08 -2.01
CA VAL A 100 5.68 -2.29 -2.54
C VAL A 100 6.00 -3.78 -2.52
N PHE A 101 6.13 -4.38 -3.71
CA PHE A 101 6.27 -5.84 -3.82
C PHE A 101 6.93 -6.27 -5.13
N PRO A 102 7.65 -7.40 -5.16
CA PRO A 102 8.09 -8.03 -6.39
C PRO A 102 6.96 -8.84 -7.04
N VAL A 103 6.99 -8.98 -8.35
CA VAL A 103 6.10 -9.92 -9.06
C VAL A 103 6.81 -11.27 -9.18
N TRP A 104 6.28 -12.28 -8.54
CA TRP A 104 6.74 -13.67 -8.59
C TRP A 104 5.70 -14.55 -9.28
N ASN A 105 6.14 -15.36 -10.24
CA ASN A 105 5.24 -16.21 -11.04
C ASN A 105 4.04 -15.44 -11.63
N PHE A 106 4.27 -14.20 -12.07
CA PHE A 106 3.24 -13.28 -12.57
C PHE A 106 2.12 -12.98 -11.56
N GLY A 107 2.37 -13.16 -10.27
CA GLY A 107 1.43 -12.91 -9.17
C GLY A 107 2.03 -12.05 -8.07
N TYR A 108 1.26 -11.87 -7.01
CA TYR A 108 1.74 -11.30 -5.77
C TYR A 108 2.60 -12.31 -5.00
N PRO A 109 3.56 -11.86 -4.18
CA PRO A 109 4.12 -12.69 -3.13
C PRO A 109 3.01 -13.27 -2.23
N ALA A 110 3.15 -14.51 -1.78
CA ALA A 110 2.17 -15.16 -0.90
C ALA A 110 1.82 -14.30 0.32
N MET A 111 2.82 -13.63 0.89
CA MET A 111 2.66 -12.70 2.01
C MET A 111 1.65 -11.58 1.71
N LEU A 112 1.81 -10.89 0.58
CA LEU A 112 0.89 -9.82 0.17
C LEU A 112 -0.48 -10.37 -0.21
N LYS A 113 -0.51 -11.53 -0.89
CA LYS A 113 -1.79 -12.16 -1.23
C LYS A 113 -2.56 -12.56 0.02
N GLY A 114 -1.89 -13.16 1.01
CA GLY A 114 -2.49 -13.51 2.29
C GLY A 114 -3.00 -12.28 3.07
N PHE A 115 -2.27 -11.17 3.02
CA PHE A 115 -2.78 -9.91 3.58
C PHE A 115 -4.10 -9.49 2.92
N LEU A 116 -4.18 -9.53 1.60
CA LEU A 116 -5.42 -9.20 0.89
C LEU A 116 -6.55 -10.20 1.21
N ASP A 117 -6.25 -11.49 1.38
CA ASP A 117 -7.25 -12.51 1.69
C ASP A 117 -7.78 -12.42 3.12
N ARG A 118 -6.94 -12.01 4.08
CA ARG A 118 -7.28 -11.99 5.50
C ARG A 118 -7.76 -10.63 6.01
N VAL A 119 -7.33 -9.52 5.37
CA VAL A 119 -7.63 -8.15 5.85
C VAL A 119 -8.70 -7.47 5.00
N PHE A 120 -8.80 -7.80 3.71
CA PHE A 120 -9.83 -7.20 2.84
C PHE A 120 -11.18 -7.96 2.96
N LEU A 121 -11.67 -8.05 4.18
CA LEU A 121 -12.85 -8.81 4.58
C LEU A 121 -14.18 -8.10 4.25
N PRO A 122 -15.32 -8.84 4.28
CA PRO A 122 -16.66 -8.25 4.39
C PRO A 122 -16.75 -7.35 5.64
N GLY A 123 -17.40 -6.20 5.50
CA GLY A 123 -17.45 -5.18 6.56
C GLY A 123 -16.24 -4.26 6.59
N VAL A 124 -15.09 -4.68 6.06
CA VAL A 124 -13.85 -3.89 5.99
C VAL A 124 -13.66 -3.28 4.60
N SER A 125 -13.33 -4.09 3.58
CA SER A 125 -13.06 -3.58 2.23
C SER A 125 -14.31 -3.44 1.37
N PHE A 126 -15.32 -4.21 1.65
CA PHE A 126 -16.62 -4.14 0.99
C PHE A 126 -17.76 -4.52 1.95
N ARG A 127 -18.96 -4.13 1.59
CA ARG A 127 -20.18 -4.54 2.27
C ARG A 127 -21.19 -5.09 1.25
N LEU A 128 -22.09 -5.93 1.72
CA LEU A 128 -23.18 -6.44 0.91
C LEU A 128 -24.45 -5.65 1.23
N GLU A 129 -24.99 -4.97 0.22
CA GLU A 129 -26.26 -4.25 0.30
C GLU A 129 -27.16 -4.72 -0.85
N ASP A 130 -28.33 -5.23 -0.53
CA ASP A 130 -29.31 -5.76 -1.51
C ASP A 130 -28.68 -6.78 -2.48
N GLY A 131 -27.81 -7.68 -1.96
CA GLY A 131 -27.10 -8.69 -2.76
C GLY A 131 -25.98 -8.13 -3.66
N LYS A 132 -25.66 -6.85 -3.56
CA LYS A 132 -24.62 -6.18 -4.35
C LYS A 132 -23.41 -5.83 -3.49
N VAL A 133 -22.23 -6.04 -4.05
CA VAL A 133 -20.97 -5.61 -3.43
C VAL A 133 -20.83 -4.09 -3.54
N LYS A 134 -20.67 -3.41 -2.40
CA LYS A 134 -20.41 -1.97 -2.30
C LYS A 134 -19.01 -1.73 -1.78
N PRO A 135 -18.26 -0.76 -2.32
CA PRO A 135 -16.95 -0.38 -1.79
C PRO A 135 -17.08 0.18 -0.36
N ASN A 136 -16.09 -0.11 0.49
CA ASN A 136 -16.11 0.32 1.89
C ASN A 136 -14.79 0.96 2.38
N LEU A 137 -13.75 1.05 1.53
CA LEU A 137 -12.48 1.73 1.82
C LEU A 137 -12.38 3.08 1.08
N THR A 138 -13.49 3.79 0.96
CA THR A 138 -13.58 5.03 0.16
C THR A 138 -12.84 6.22 0.77
N GLN A 139 -12.37 6.13 2.02
CA GLN A 139 -11.45 7.07 2.64
C GLN A 139 -10.05 7.02 2.00
N ILE A 140 -9.66 5.88 1.41
CA ILE A 140 -8.40 5.75 0.65
C ILE A 140 -8.55 6.50 -0.69
N ARG A 141 -8.09 7.73 -0.70
CA ARG A 141 -8.19 8.63 -1.86
C ARG A 141 -7.03 8.51 -2.84
N ARG A 142 -5.93 7.87 -2.41
CA ARG A 142 -4.71 7.67 -3.19
C ARG A 142 -4.29 6.20 -3.12
N LEU A 143 -4.07 5.62 -4.28
CA LEU A 143 -3.65 4.22 -4.42
C LEU A 143 -2.39 4.16 -5.28
N ALA A 144 -1.35 3.53 -4.77
CA ALA A 144 -0.14 3.30 -5.54
C ALA A 144 0.37 1.86 -5.40
N ALA A 145 1.04 1.38 -6.44
CA ALA A 145 1.86 0.17 -6.36
C ALA A 145 3.23 0.46 -7.00
N VAL A 146 4.29 0.03 -6.33
CA VAL A 146 5.67 0.07 -6.79
C VAL A 146 6.18 -1.37 -6.84
N THR A 147 6.55 -1.84 -8.03
CA THR A 147 6.82 -3.26 -8.21
C THR A 147 7.95 -3.52 -9.22
N THR A 148 8.47 -4.73 -9.15
CA THR A 148 9.51 -5.23 -10.07
C THR A 148 9.05 -6.54 -10.71
N TYR A 149 9.37 -6.73 -11.98
CA TYR A 149 9.11 -7.95 -12.74
C TYR A 149 10.44 -8.55 -13.20
N GLY A 150 10.65 -9.83 -12.99
CA GLY A 150 11.82 -10.54 -13.56
C GLY A 150 11.75 -10.62 -15.09
N GLY A 151 10.55 -10.70 -15.66
CA GLY A 151 10.32 -10.76 -17.10
C GLY A 151 10.04 -9.41 -17.75
N THR A 152 10.04 -9.42 -19.10
CA THR A 152 9.75 -8.25 -19.91
C THR A 152 8.28 -7.81 -19.80
N ARG A 153 8.00 -6.55 -20.12
CA ARG A 153 6.63 -6.01 -20.17
C ARG A 153 5.74 -6.81 -21.14
N LEU A 154 6.28 -7.23 -22.28
CA LEU A 154 5.53 -8.02 -23.24
C LEU A 154 5.06 -9.35 -22.64
N ARG A 155 5.96 -10.08 -21.94
CA ARG A 155 5.58 -11.33 -21.25
C ARG A 155 4.49 -11.09 -20.20
N ALA A 156 4.60 -10.05 -19.39
CA ALA A 156 3.58 -9.70 -18.43
C ALA A 156 2.22 -9.46 -19.10
N MET A 157 2.21 -8.76 -20.23
CA MET A 157 0.98 -8.49 -21.02
C MET A 157 0.37 -9.77 -21.61
N LEU A 158 1.20 -10.67 -22.14
CA LEU A 158 0.73 -11.95 -22.74
C LEU A 158 0.03 -12.85 -21.71
N VAL A 159 0.50 -12.87 -20.45
CA VAL A 159 -0.19 -13.60 -19.36
C VAL A 159 -1.30 -12.78 -18.71
N GLY A 160 -1.63 -11.61 -19.24
CA GLY A 160 -2.73 -10.77 -18.80
C GLY A 160 -2.44 -9.81 -17.66
N ASP A 161 -1.18 -9.71 -17.20
CA ASP A 161 -0.68 -8.81 -16.13
C ASP A 161 -1.59 -8.85 -14.86
N PRO A 162 -1.76 -10.02 -14.21
CA PRO A 162 -2.67 -10.18 -13.08
C PRO A 162 -2.37 -9.23 -11.91
N PRO A 163 -1.10 -8.99 -11.49
CA PRO A 163 -0.82 -8.10 -10.36
C PRO A 163 -1.29 -6.67 -10.63
N ARG A 164 -1.04 -6.16 -11.84
CA ARG A 164 -1.52 -4.83 -12.24
C ARG A 164 -3.04 -4.76 -12.20
N LYS A 165 -3.73 -5.75 -12.77
CA LYS A 165 -5.20 -5.79 -12.80
C LYS A 165 -5.79 -5.89 -11.39
N CYS A 166 -5.17 -6.64 -10.51
CA CYS A 166 -5.62 -6.74 -9.13
C CYS A 166 -5.55 -5.37 -8.42
N VAL A 167 -4.43 -4.64 -8.55
CA VAL A 167 -4.33 -3.27 -7.99
C VAL A 167 -5.32 -2.32 -8.67
N THR A 168 -5.29 -2.23 -10.01
CA THR A 168 -5.97 -1.18 -10.74
C THR A 168 -7.46 -1.45 -10.98
N ARG A 169 -7.96 -2.63 -10.63
CA ARG A 169 -9.37 -3.02 -10.75
C ARG A 169 -9.94 -3.48 -9.41
N ALA A 170 -9.40 -4.55 -8.79
CA ALA A 170 -9.99 -5.13 -7.58
C ALA A 170 -9.80 -4.20 -6.37
N VAL A 171 -8.56 -3.85 -6.02
CA VAL A 171 -8.28 -2.90 -4.92
C VAL A 171 -8.86 -1.52 -5.23
N TRP A 172 -8.71 -1.07 -6.49
CA TRP A 172 -9.33 0.17 -6.94
C TRP A 172 -10.86 0.18 -6.73
N HIS A 173 -11.54 -0.94 -6.98
CA HIS A 173 -12.99 -1.02 -6.86
C HIS A 173 -13.47 -0.78 -5.42
N VAL A 174 -12.78 -1.30 -4.44
CA VAL A 174 -13.16 -1.16 -3.02
C VAL A 174 -12.72 0.17 -2.39
N CYS A 175 -11.70 0.83 -2.96
CA CYS A 175 -11.22 2.14 -2.50
C CYS A 175 -11.83 3.31 -3.27
N ARG A 176 -12.07 3.19 -4.57
CA ARG A 176 -12.51 4.30 -5.45
C ARG A 176 -11.60 5.54 -5.34
N PRO A 177 -10.28 5.39 -5.43
CA PRO A 177 -9.35 6.47 -5.20
C PRO A 177 -9.45 7.54 -6.29
N ARG A 178 -9.15 8.79 -5.93
CA ARG A 178 -9.07 9.92 -6.87
C ARG A 178 -7.81 9.86 -7.74
N LYS A 179 -6.74 9.26 -7.20
CA LYS A 179 -5.45 9.14 -7.87
C LYS A 179 -4.92 7.71 -7.74
N THR A 180 -4.48 7.16 -8.85
CA THR A 180 -3.89 5.82 -8.90
C THR A 180 -2.56 5.85 -9.65
N ARG A 181 -1.54 5.16 -9.11
CA ARG A 181 -0.24 4.96 -9.75
C ARG A 181 0.13 3.49 -9.73
N TYR A 182 0.63 2.98 -10.83
CA TYR A 182 1.24 1.65 -10.90
C TYR A 182 2.61 1.79 -11.56
N LEU A 183 3.65 1.74 -10.76
CA LEU A 183 5.04 1.89 -11.16
C LEU A 183 5.70 0.53 -11.21
N ALA A 184 6.20 0.14 -12.35
CA ALA A 184 6.81 -1.17 -12.55
C ALA A 184 8.16 -1.05 -13.27
N LEU A 185 9.19 -1.68 -12.72
CA LEU A 185 10.42 -1.97 -13.41
C LEU A 185 10.33 -3.39 -13.97
N TYR A 186 10.33 -3.51 -15.28
CA TYR A 186 10.33 -4.79 -15.97
C TYR A 186 11.75 -5.24 -16.31
N ASP A 187 11.91 -6.55 -16.56
CA ASP A 187 13.15 -7.16 -16.98
C ASP A 187 14.30 -7.00 -15.97
N MET A 188 13.97 -7.09 -14.68
CA MET A 188 14.90 -6.93 -13.55
C MET A 188 16.16 -7.83 -13.68
N ASN A 189 16.03 -9.00 -14.31
CA ASN A 189 17.15 -9.91 -14.50
C ASN A 189 18.26 -9.33 -15.41
N ARG A 190 17.92 -8.33 -16.23
CA ARG A 190 18.85 -7.65 -17.13
C ARG A 190 19.05 -6.17 -16.80
N ALA A 191 18.32 -5.66 -15.81
CA ALA A 191 18.40 -4.25 -15.42
C ALA A 191 19.81 -3.89 -14.94
N THR A 192 20.35 -2.82 -15.50
CA THR A 192 21.64 -2.25 -15.11
C THR A 192 21.52 -1.46 -13.79
N ALA A 193 22.66 -1.02 -13.23
CA ALA A 193 22.66 -0.12 -12.09
C ALA A 193 21.95 1.21 -12.42
N ASP A 194 22.15 1.73 -13.64
CA ASP A 194 21.53 2.98 -14.10
C ASP A 194 20.02 2.84 -14.28
N ASP A 195 19.53 1.69 -14.78
CA ASP A 195 18.10 1.41 -14.87
C ASP A 195 17.45 1.43 -13.49
N ARG A 196 18.09 0.80 -12.51
CA ARG A 196 17.60 0.78 -11.10
C ARG A 196 17.64 2.17 -10.47
N ALA A 197 18.71 2.93 -10.66
CA ALA A 197 18.84 4.30 -10.15
C ALA A 197 17.80 5.22 -10.79
N GLY A 198 17.59 5.10 -12.09
CA GLY A 198 16.57 5.84 -12.84
C GLY A 198 15.16 5.52 -12.34
N PHE A 199 14.88 4.24 -12.05
CA PHE A 199 13.58 3.83 -11.51
C PHE A 199 13.35 4.33 -10.07
N LEU A 200 14.36 4.25 -9.18
CA LEU A 200 14.32 4.86 -7.85
C LEU A 200 13.99 6.36 -7.89
N SER A 201 14.65 7.08 -8.81
CA SER A 201 14.41 8.51 -9.03
C SER A 201 12.99 8.78 -9.51
N LYS A 202 12.48 7.94 -10.43
CA LYS A 202 11.09 8.00 -10.91
C LYS A 202 10.11 7.76 -9.77
N VAL A 203 10.31 6.73 -8.94
CA VAL A 203 9.45 6.44 -7.78
C VAL A 203 9.38 7.64 -6.85
N GLY A 204 10.52 8.26 -6.51
CA GLY A 204 10.54 9.47 -5.69
C GLY A 204 9.71 10.61 -6.27
N ARG A 205 9.82 10.88 -7.59
CA ARG A 205 9.00 11.92 -8.25
C ARG A 205 7.51 11.59 -8.20
N GLU A 206 7.12 10.37 -8.57
CA GLU A 206 5.71 9.96 -8.61
C GLU A 206 5.06 9.91 -7.21
N MET A 207 5.84 9.62 -6.15
CA MET A 207 5.36 9.67 -4.76
C MET A 207 5.22 11.11 -4.27
N LYS A 208 6.07 12.04 -4.72
CA LYS A 208 5.87 13.48 -4.45
C LYS A 208 4.57 14.00 -5.07
N ASP A 209 4.15 13.42 -6.18
CA ASP A 209 2.93 13.81 -6.89
C ASP A 209 1.73 12.90 -6.57
N LEU A 210 1.82 11.99 -5.60
CA LEU A 210 0.73 11.12 -5.21
C LEU A 210 -0.31 11.87 -4.37
#